data_aa901c482bd98e575d855a1112a2cd9f
#
_entry.id   aa901c482bd98e575d855a1112a2cd9f
#
_cell.length_a   1.000
_cell.length_b   1.000
_cell.length_c   1.000
_cell.angle_alpha   90.00
_cell.angle_beta   90.00
_cell.angle_gamma   90.00
#
_symmetry.space_group_name_H-M   'P 1'
#
loop_
_entity.id
_entity.type
_entity.pdbx_description
1 polymer ?
#
loop_
_entity_poly.entity_id
_entity_poly.type
_entity_poly.pdbx_seq_one_letter_code
_entity_poly.pdbx_strand_id
1 'polypeptide(L)'
;GLSWRDMNNLTEENLQTSFDGHLWIKTNRQKTGVESNIRLLDVPRHIIEKYSGMADGGRLLPVPCYPHCRYGIKAVAKLCGINKNITWHQSRHSYATTICLSNGVPIETLSKMMGHTSIRSTQIYAKITAEKVSNDMERLSKQIESMEQFICQTI
;
A
#
# COMPACT_ATOMS: atom_id res chain seq x y z
N GLY A 1 0.68 -1.64 -2.86
CA GLY A 1 0.85 -0.50 -3.74
C GLY A 1 1.99 -0.62 -4.76
N LEU A 2 2.59 -1.80 -4.91
CA LEU A 2 3.66 -2.04 -5.88
C LEU A 2 3.19 -1.87 -7.32
N SER A 3 4.10 -1.46 -8.21
CA SER A 3 3.83 -1.52 -9.65
C SER A 3 3.78 -2.98 -10.12
N TRP A 4 3.22 -3.24 -11.30
CA TRP A 4 3.23 -4.59 -11.86
C TRP A 4 4.65 -5.14 -12.00
N ARG A 5 5.59 -4.31 -12.48
CA ARG A 5 6.99 -4.71 -12.63
C ARG A 5 7.66 -5.05 -11.31
N ASP A 6 7.49 -4.18 -10.32
CA ASP A 6 8.10 -4.40 -9.01
C ASP A 6 7.54 -5.68 -8.36
N MET A 7 6.21 -5.92 -8.49
CA MET A 7 5.58 -7.12 -7.97
C MET A 7 6.02 -8.39 -8.71
N ASN A 8 6.15 -8.34 -10.04
CA ASN A 8 6.58 -9.48 -10.85
C ASN A 8 8.04 -9.90 -10.58
N ASN A 9 8.86 -8.96 -10.11
CA ASN A 9 10.29 -9.20 -9.83
C ASN A 9 10.57 -9.51 -8.37
N LEU A 10 9.56 -9.60 -7.50
CA LEU A 10 9.77 -9.99 -6.11
C LEU A 10 10.29 -11.42 -6.02
N THR A 11 11.30 -11.60 -5.18
CA THR A 11 11.86 -12.87 -4.75
C THR A 11 11.70 -13.05 -3.24
N GLU A 12 12.02 -14.21 -2.70
CA GLU A 12 12.01 -14.45 -1.25
C GLU A 12 12.99 -13.55 -0.50
N GLU A 13 14.10 -13.16 -1.12
CA GLU A 13 15.08 -12.23 -0.55
C GLU A 13 14.50 -10.85 -0.23
N ASN A 14 13.41 -10.48 -0.92
CA ASN A 14 12.70 -9.22 -0.64
C ASN A 14 11.83 -9.30 0.62
N LEU A 15 11.58 -10.50 1.16
CA LEU A 15 10.84 -10.68 2.41
C LEU A 15 11.81 -10.73 3.58
N GLN A 16 11.75 -9.74 4.45
CA GLN A 16 12.65 -9.63 5.58
C GLN A 16 11.90 -9.26 6.85
N THR A 17 12.20 -9.98 7.94
CA THR A 17 11.74 -9.54 9.27
C THR A 17 12.51 -8.29 9.65
N SER A 18 11.80 -7.24 10.07
CA SER A 18 12.39 -5.95 10.43
C SER A 18 12.43 -5.74 11.95
N PHE A 19 12.94 -4.58 12.38
CA PHE A 19 13.16 -4.20 13.78
C PHE A 19 11.90 -4.30 14.66
N ASP A 20 10.72 -4.23 14.05
CA ASP A 20 9.41 -4.31 14.72
C ASP A 20 8.87 -5.75 14.83
N GLY A 21 9.66 -6.77 14.47
CA GLY A 21 9.29 -8.18 14.48
C GLY A 21 8.30 -8.59 13.38
N HIS A 22 7.92 -7.66 12.50
CA HIS A 22 7.01 -7.94 11.40
C HIS A 22 7.74 -8.20 10.08
N LEU A 23 7.04 -8.89 9.19
CA LEU A 23 7.54 -9.15 7.84
C LEU A 23 7.34 -7.91 6.95
N TRP A 24 8.38 -7.55 6.22
CA TRP A 24 8.41 -6.41 5.31
C TRP A 24 8.84 -6.85 3.92
N ILE A 25 8.29 -6.20 2.90
CA ILE A 25 8.84 -6.23 1.55
C ILE A 25 9.83 -5.08 1.43
N LYS A 26 11.11 -5.41 1.20
CA LYS A 26 12.17 -4.45 0.91
C LYS A 26 12.61 -4.61 -0.53
N THR A 27 12.45 -3.58 -1.32
CA THR A 27 12.78 -3.60 -2.75
C THR A 27 13.17 -2.22 -3.24
N ASN A 28 13.94 -2.17 -4.31
CA ASN A 28 14.20 -0.92 -5.03
C ASN A 28 13.23 -0.83 -6.20
N ARG A 29 12.52 0.29 -6.29
CA ARG A 29 11.58 0.52 -7.37
C ARG A 29 12.30 0.56 -8.71
N GLN A 30 11.94 -0.33 -9.63
CA GLN A 30 12.65 -0.51 -10.89
C GLN A 30 12.70 0.76 -11.75
N LYS A 31 11.66 1.60 -11.71
CA LYS A 31 11.58 2.85 -12.47
C LYS A 31 12.49 3.96 -11.93
N THR A 32 12.73 4.02 -10.63
CA THR A 32 13.35 5.17 -9.96
C THR A 32 14.62 4.81 -9.20
N GLY A 33 14.90 3.52 -8.97
CA GLY A 33 15.96 3.04 -8.10
C GLY A 33 15.75 3.33 -6.61
N VAL A 34 14.68 4.05 -6.26
CA VAL A 34 14.41 4.43 -4.87
C VAL A 34 13.95 3.23 -4.07
N GLU A 35 14.49 3.08 -2.88
CA GLU A 35 14.08 2.07 -1.92
C GLU A 35 12.60 2.22 -1.54
N SER A 36 11.91 1.09 -1.48
CA SER A 36 10.50 0.97 -1.12
C SER A 36 10.36 -0.12 -0.06
N ASN A 37 10.10 0.29 1.17
CA ASN A 37 9.93 -0.59 2.32
C ASN A 37 8.45 -0.60 2.72
N ILE A 38 7.82 -1.76 2.64
CA ILE A 38 6.38 -1.90 2.87
C ILE A 38 6.16 -3.01 3.87
N ARG A 39 5.60 -2.68 5.03
CA ARG A 39 5.16 -3.70 5.99
C ARG A 39 4.09 -4.57 5.37
N LEU A 40 4.29 -5.88 5.48
CA LEU A 40 3.37 -6.86 4.94
C LEU A 40 2.19 -7.04 5.90
N LEU A 41 1.00 -6.66 5.44
CA LEU A 41 -0.24 -6.87 6.17
C LEU A 41 -0.74 -8.32 5.97
N ASP A 42 -1.74 -8.75 6.75
CA ASP A 42 -2.20 -10.13 6.76
C ASP A 42 -2.73 -10.59 5.39
N VAL A 43 -3.57 -9.80 4.72
CA VAL A 43 -4.13 -10.18 3.41
C VAL A 43 -3.05 -10.45 2.36
N PRO A 44 -2.09 -9.56 2.09
CA PRO A 44 -0.99 -9.86 1.16
C PRO A 44 -0.10 -11.01 1.63
N ARG A 45 0.07 -11.21 2.95
CA ARG A 45 0.79 -12.36 3.49
C ARG A 45 0.11 -13.68 3.10
N HIS A 46 -1.19 -13.82 3.34
CA HIS A 46 -1.96 -15.00 2.93
C HIS A 46 -1.92 -15.24 1.42
N ILE A 47 -1.88 -14.18 0.61
CA ILE A 47 -1.74 -14.31 -0.84
C ILE A 47 -0.37 -14.91 -1.19
N ILE A 48 0.71 -14.41 -0.58
CA ILE A 48 2.06 -14.94 -0.80
C ILE A 48 2.12 -16.42 -0.38
N GLU A 49 1.63 -16.75 0.80
CA GLU A 49 1.58 -18.12 1.32
C GLU A 49 0.79 -19.06 0.37
N LYS A 50 -0.38 -18.61 -0.11
CA LYS A 50 -1.22 -19.37 -1.03
C LYS A 50 -0.53 -19.71 -2.34
N TYR A 51 0.31 -18.82 -2.87
CA TYR A 51 1.00 -18.99 -4.15
C TYR A 51 2.47 -19.36 -4.01
N SER A 52 2.92 -19.69 -2.79
CA SER A 52 4.29 -20.11 -2.52
C SER A 52 4.67 -21.34 -3.36
N GLY A 53 5.85 -21.29 -3.97
CA GLY A 53 6.36 -22.37 -4.83
C GLY A 53 5.66 -22.53 -6.18
N MET A 54 4.68 -21.68 -6.52
CA MET A 54 3.97 -21.74 -7.81
C MET A 54 4.58 -20.85 -8.90
N ALA A 55 5.59 -20.05 -8.57
CA ALA A 55 6.22 -19.14 -9.50
C ALA A 55 7.55 -19.70 -10.01
N ASP A 56 7.81 -19.59 -11.32
CA ASP A 56 9.06 -19.98 -11.93
C ASP A 56 10.16 -18.92 -11.71
N GLY A 57 11.43 -19.37 -11.82
CA GLY A 57 12.60 -18.48 -11.83
C GLY A 57 12.85 -17.75 -10.49
N GLY A 58 12.53 -18.39 -9.36
CA GLY A 58 12.79 -17.83 -8.03
C GLY A 58 11.91 -16.63 -7.65
N ARG A 59 10.87 -16.36 -8.41
CA ARG A 59 9.92 -15.28 -8.11
C ARG A 59 8.98 -15.66 -6.97
N LEU A 60 8.62 -14.67 -6.18
CA LEU A 60 7.73 -14.85 -5.03
C LEU A 60 6.27 -15.15 -5.42
N LEU A 61 5.81 -14.63 -6.55
CA LEU A 61 4.42 -14.73 -7.01
C LEU A 61 4.35 -15.09 -8.49
N PRO A 62 3.41 -15.97 -8.91
CA PRO A 62 3.18 -16.34 -10.31
C PRO A 62 2.40 -15.23 -11.04
N VAL A 63 2.98 -14.03 -11.13
CA VAL A 63 2.32 -12.87 -11.74
C VAL A 63 2.23 -13.08 -13.26
N PRO A 64 1.01 -13.11 -13.86
CA PRO A 64 0.86 -13.20 -15.29
C PRO A 64 1.48 -12.01 -16.03
N CYS A 65 1.75 -12.16 -17.32
CA CYS A 65 2.25 -11.07 -18.14
C CYS A 65 1.27 -9.87 -18.11
N TYR A 66 1.79 -8.67 -18.29
CA TYR A 66 1.02 -7.43 -18.16
C TYR A 66 -0.28 -7.38 -18.98
N PRO A 67 -0.31 -7.86 -20.26
CA PRO A 67 -1.56 -7.93 -21.03
C PRO A 67 -2.64 -8.80 -20.38
N HIS A 68 -2.28 -9.97 -19.83
CA HIS A 68 -3.23 -10.86 -19.14
C HIS A 68 -3.74 -10.22 -17.85
N CYS A 69 -2.87 -9.59 -17.06
CA CYS A 69 -3.31 -8.83 -15.87
C CYS A 69 -4.29 -7.70 -16.22
N ARG A 70 -4.02 -6.98 -17.31
CA ARG A 70 -4.89 -5.91 -17.81
C ARG A 70 -6.26 -6.45 -18.28
N TYR A 71 -6.27 -7.59 -18.92
CA TYR A 71 -7.52 -8.26 -19.32
C TYR A 71 -8.31 -8.73 -18.09
N GLY A 72 -7.64 -9.42 -17.16
CA GLY A 72 -8.25 -9.94 -15.93
C GLY A 72 -8.91 -8.85 -15.07
N ILE A 73 -8.23 -7.72 -14.87
CA ILE A 73 -8.80 -6.61 -14.06
C ILE A 73 -10.04 -6.00 -14.72
N LYS A 74 -10.10 -5.95 -16.06
CA LYS A 74 -11.28 -5.50 -16.80
C LYS A 74 -12.44 -6.49 -16.67
N ALA A 75 -12.16 -7.79 -16.74
CA ALA A 75 -13.16 -8.84 -16.55
C ALA A 75 -13.77 -8.78 -15.16
N VAL A 76 -12.94 -8.63 -14.11
CA VAL A 76 -13.39 -8.46 -12.72
C VAL A 76 -14.26 -7.20 -12.60
N ALA A 77 -13.82 -6.07 -13.15
CA ALA A 77 -14.59 -4.83 -13.12
C ALA A 77 -15.99 -5.01 -13.74
N LYS A 78 -16.05 -5.68 -14.89
CA LYS A 78 -17.33 -5.99 -15.57
C LYS A 78 -18.24 -6.85 -14.70
N LEU A 79 -17.70 -7.90 -14.07
CA LEU A 79 -18.45 -8.78 -13.16
C LEU A 79 -18.98 -8.01 -11.94
N CYS A 80 -18.26 -7.00 -11.47
CA CYS A 80 -18.66 -6.14 -10.37
C CYS A 80 -19.58 -4.97 -10.79
N GLY A 81 -20.02 -4.89 -12.05
CA GLY A 81 -20.86 -3.79 -12.54
C GLY A 81 -20.15 -2.44 -12.62
N ILE A 82 -18.83 -2.42 -12.62
CA ILE A 82 -18.03 -1.18 -12.63
C ILE A 82 -17.83 -0.71 -14.08
N ASN A 83 -18.56 0.30 -14.48
CA ASN A 83 -18.49 0.92 -15.81
C ASN A 83 -17.35 1.97 -15.94
N LYS A 84 -16.15 1.65 -15.46
CA LYS A 84 -14.99 2.52 -15.60
C LYS A 84 -13.85 1.75 -16.29
N ASN A 85 -13.07 2.46 -17.09
CA ASN A 85 -11.86 1.86 -17.68
C ASN A 85 -10.80 1.71 -16.60
N ILE A 86 -10.77 0.56 -15.93
CA ILE A 86 -9.83 0.27 -14.85
C ILE A 86 -8.50 -0.20 -15.45
N THR A 87 -7.42 0.36 -14.90
CA THR A 87 -6.04 0.00 -15.25
C THR A 87 -5.30 -0.53 -14.02
N TRP A 88 -4.25 -1.31 -14.22
CA TRP A 88 -3.40 -1.76 -13.12
C TRP A 88 -2.85 -0.59 -12.28
N HIS A 89 -2.54 0.53 -12.91
CA HIS A 89 -2.04 1.71 -12.21
C HIS A 89 -3.05 2.30 -11.23
N GLN A 90 -4.35 2.17 -11.51
CA GLN A 90 -5.40 2.62 -10.61
C GLN A 90 -5.45 1.82 -9.30
N SER A 91 -5.05 0.54 -9.29
CA SER A 91 -4.95 -0.22 -8.04
C SER A 91 -3.93 0.41 -7.08
N ARG A 92 -2.84 0.96 -7.63
CA ARG A 92 -1.84 1.71 -6.87
C ARG A 92 -2.40 3.05 -6.35
N HIS A 93 -3.25 3.73 -7.16
CA HIS A 93 -3.98 4.91 -6.71
C HIS A 93 -4.94 4.58 -5.56
N SER A 94 -5.74 3.52 -5.70
CA SER A 94 -6.68 3.09 -4.65
C SER A 94 -5.95 2.70 -3.37
N TYR A 95 -4.82 2.01 -3.47
CA TYR A 95 -3.98 1.72 -2.31
C TYR A 95 -3.54 3.02 -1.61
N ALA A 96 -3.02 3.97 -2.36
CA ALA A 96 -2.54 5.24 -1.82
C ALA A 96 -3.67 6.04 -1.14
N THR A 97 -4.82 6.17 -1.81
CA THR A 97 -5.95 6.98 -1.32
C THR A 97 -6.74 6.25 -0.24
N THR A 98 -7.30 5.09 -0.57
CA THR A 98 -8.28 4.39 0.27
C THR A 98 -7.65 3.60 1.41
N ILE A 99 -6.50 2.95 1.15
CA ILE A 99 -5.87 2.14 2.19
C ILE A 99 -4.92 2.96 3.06
N CYS A 100 -4.15 3.88 2.50
CA CYS A 100 -3.17 4.63 3.27
C CYS A 100 -3.69 5.97 3.77
N LEU A 101 -3.95 6.93 2.86
CA LEU A 101 -4.28 8.30 3.25
C LEU A 101 -5.60 8.42 4.02
N SER A 102 -6.64 7.67 3.63
CA SER A 102 -7.93 7.67 4.37
C SER A 102 -7.80 7.09 5.78
N ASN A 103 -6.81 6.21 6.01
CA ASN A 103 -6.53 5.64 7.32
C ASN A 103 -5.39 6.37 8.07
N GLY A 104 -5.07 7.60 7.66
CA GLY A 104 -4.19 8.48 8.41
C GLY A 104 -2.69 8.23 8.22
N VAL A 105 -2.27 7.44 7.22
CA VAL A 105 -0.85 7.34 6.89
C VAL A 105 -0.35 8.69 6.35
N PRO A 106 0.70 9.30 6.95
CA PRO A 106 1.23 10.57 6.44
C PRO A 106 1.71 10.46 5.00
N ILE A 107 1.56 11.55 4.24
CA ILE A 107 1.89 11.57 2.82
C ILE A 107 3.40 11.34 2.58
N GLU A 108 4.25 11.77 3.50
CA GLU A 108 5.70 11.56 3.47
C GLU A 108 6.04 10.08 3.61
N THR A 109 5.38 9.40 4.57
CA THR A 109 5.50 7.96 4.77
C THR A 109 5.03 7.20 3.54
N LEU A 110 3.87 7.57 3.00
CA LEU A 110 3.34 6.98 1.77
C LEU A 110 4.29 7.18 0.59
N SER A 111 4.89 8.36 0.45
CA SER A 111 5.84 8.67 -0.61
C SER A 111 7.05 7.72 -0.59
N LYS A 112 7.60 7.46 0.60
CA LYS A 112 8.69 6.48 0.80
C LYS A 112 8.23 5.06 0.50
N MET A 113 7.07 4.64 1.04
CA MET A 113 6.51 3.31 0.77
C MET A 113 6.29 3.05 -0.72
N MET A 114 5.94 4.09 -1.47
CA MET A 114 5.73 4.00 -2.92
C MET A 114 7.03 4.15 -3.75
N GLY A 115 8.18 4.40 -3.12
CA GLY A 115 9.45 4.61 -3.81
C GLY A 115 9.41 5.80 -4.78
N HIS A 116 8.79 6.92 -4.37
CA HIS A 116 8.78 8.15 -5.14
C HIS A 116 10.04 8.97 -4.85
N THR A 117 10.64 9.54 -5.91
CA THR A 117 11.79 10.44 -5.78
C THR A 117 11.40 11.82 -5.24
N SER A 118 10.14 12.19 -5.38
CA SER A 118 9.60 13.48 -4.92
C SER A 118 8.20 13.29 -4.35
N ILE A 119 7.92 13.97 -3.26
CA ILE A 119 6.60 14.01 -2.61
C ILE A 119 5.52 14.55 -3.55
N ARG A 120 5.88 15.41 -4.52
CA ARG A 120 4.95 15.91 -5.55
C ARG A 120 4.26 14.78 -6.31
N SER A 121 4.96 13.66 -6.54
CA SER A 121 4.38 12.47 -7.18
C SER A 121 3.32 11.79 -6.31
N THR A 122 3.31 12.04 -5.01
CA THR A 122 2.35 11.50 -4.05
C THR A 122 1.20 12.47 -3.81
N GLN A 123 1.43 13.77 -3.93
CA GLN A 123 0.43 14.83 -3.74
C GLN A 123 -0.78 14.71 -4.67
N ILE A 124 -0.63 14.06 -5.82
CA ILE A 124 -1.76 13.77 -6.72
C ILE A 124 -2.84 12.91 -6.06
N TYR A 125 -2.50 12.15 -5.02
CA TYR A 125 -3.41 11.32 -4.23
C TYR A 125 -4.03 12.07 -3.05
N ALA A 126 -3.44 13.17 -2.62
CA ALA A 126 -3.81 13.93 -1.43
C ALA A 126 -4.91 14.94 -1.72
N LYS A 127 -6.10 14.47 -2.15
CA LYS A 127 -7.29 15.32 -2.10
C LYS A 127 -7.80 15.35 -0.67
N ILE A 128 -7.49 16.44 0.04
CA ILE A 128 -8.02 16.68 1.38
C ILE A 128 -9.49 17.06 1.22
N THR A 129 -10.37 16.21 1.73
CA THR A 129 -11.81 16.48 1.79
C THR A 129 -12.16 17.05 3.17
N ALA A 130 -13.26 17.79 3.26
CA ALA A 130 -13.78 18.27 4.55
C ALA A 130 -14.05 17.11 5.53
N GLU A 131 -14.51 15.97 5.03
CA GLU A 131 -14.72 14.75 5.80
C GLU A 131 -13.40 14.24 6.40
N LYS A 132 -12.30 14.25 5.63
CA LYS A 132 -10.99 13.84 6.16
C LYS A 132 -10.51 14.78 7.26
N VAL A 133 -10.67 16.08 7.09
CA VAL A 133 -10.33 17.08 8.13
C VAL A 133 -11.12 16.79 9.40
N SER A 134 -12.43 16.57 9.29
CA SER A 134 -13.30 16.24 10.43
C SER A 134 -12.83 14.97 11.16
N ASN A 135 -12.57 13.91 10.43
CA ASN A 135 -12.13 12.64 11.01
C ASN A 135 -10.74 12.75 11.68
N ASP A 136 -9.82 13.50 11.08
CA ASP A 136 -8.50 13.74 11.67
C ASP A 136 -8.61 14.56 12.97
N MET A 137 -9.49 15.56 13.00
CA MET A 137 -9.74 16.37 14.20
C MET A 137 -10.45 15.58 15.31
N GLU A 138 -11.40 14.72 14.96
CA GLU A 138 -12.06 13.84 15.95
C GLU A 138 -11.05 12.86 16.57
N ARG A 139 -10.15 12.30 15.78
CA ARG A 139 -9.08 11.43 16.28
C ARG A 139 -8.14 12.18 17.21
N LEU A 140 -7.76 13.41 16.85
CA LEU A 140 -6.94 14.27 17.70
C LEU A 140 -7.64 14.58 19.03
N SER A 141 -8.93 14.94 19.00
CA SER A 141 -9.72 15.19 20.22
C SER A 141 -9.69 14.00 21.18
N LYS A 142 -9.96 12.80 20.67
CA LYS A 142 -9.92 11.57 21.49
C LYS A 142 -8.53 11.29 22.08
N GLN A 143 -7.45 11.61 21.35
CA GLN A 143 -6.09 11.47 21.87
C GLN A 143 -5.82 12.47 23.00
N ILE A 144 -6.25 13.73 22.86
CA ILE A 144 -6.09 14.75 23.88
C ILE A 144 -6.89 14.38 25.15
N GLU A 145 -8.15 14.00 25.00
CA GLU A 145 -9.01 13.56 26.10
C GLU A 145 -8.39 12.39 26.89
N SER A 146 -7.80 11.43 26.20
CA SER A 146 -7.11 10.31 26.87
C SER A 146 -5.87 10.75 27.64
N MET A 147 -5.15 11.76 27.14
CA MET A 147 -3.99 12.35 27.84
C MET A 147 -4.43 13.15 29.08
N GLU A 148 -5.51 13.92 28.99
CA GLU A 148 -6.08 14.68 30.11
C GLU A 148 -6.56 13.75 31.22
N GLN A 149 -7.25 12.66 30.90
CA GLN A 149 -7.68 11.65 31.88
C GLN A 149 -6.48 11.01 32.61
N PHE A 150 -5.39 10.75 31.88
CA PHE A 150 -4.17 10.21 32.48
C PHE A 150 -3.52 11.21 33.44
N ILE A 151 -3.47 12.49 33.10
CA ILE A 151 -2.95 13.56 33.97
C ILE A 151 -3.80 13.71 35.23
N CYS A 152 -5.13 13.74 35.10
CA CYS A 152 -6.04 13.87 36.25
C CYS A 152 -6.01 12.67 37.21
N GLN A 153 -5.60 11.50 36.79
CA GLN A 153 -5.45 10.32 37.65
C GLN A 153 -4.09 10.27 38.36
N THR A 154 -3.14 11.10 37.92
CA THR A 154 -1.77 11.10 38.46
C THR A 154 -1.50 12.24 39.44
N ILE A 155 -2.47 13.18 39.60
CA ILE A 155 -2.48 14.25 40.58
C ILE A 155 -3.38 13.87 41.76
#